data_7991f4b132b5bf963ef5257e8cfbb125
#
_entry.id   7991f4b132b5bf963ef5257e8cfbb125
#
_cell.length_a   1.000
_cell.length_b   1.000
_cell.length_c   1.000
_cell.angle_alpha   90.00
_cell.angle_beta   90.00
_cell.angle_gamma   90.00
#
_symmetry.space_group_name_H-M   'P 1'
#
loop_
_entity.id
_entity.type
_entity.pdbx_description
1 polymer ?
#
loop_
_entity_poly.entity_id
_entity_poly.type
_entity_poly.pdbx_seq_one_letter_code
_entity_poly.pdbx_strand_id
1 'polypeptide(L)'
;METILIALPNRHAVAIASNSAPLIDTLLSDYAPHCRRASDSEESGLPTLTLAAQDGGFVVTEGEAQRFTEFPFQEVSDFISRTLAGDTSLFMLHGAALEYKGKAHLFLAVSGSGKTTLATYLCEEGFPYMAEDCIYLDRGSLMVLPHYRPIHMREGGLDVLHRLGMKPQSRWDLMLERHVIHPERVCDKPLPIKRMYFIERSESENRMLPLSVPERIQLLLHAPRVAYPMNREYLTFLMGLAQADCRRLIYRDLDFVKNCLQN
;
A
#
# COMPACT_ATOMS: atom_id res chain seq x y z
N MET A 1 15.81 11.91 22.24
CA MET A 1 14.91 11.28 21.26
C MET A 1 15.76 10.70 20.16
N GLU A 2 15.33 9.59 19.61
CA GLU A 2 15.94 9.01 18.42
C GLU A 2 15.06 9.29 17.24
N THR A 3 15.65 9.58 16.07
CA THR A 3 14.90 9.89 14.84
C THR A 3 15.24 8.87 13.76
N ILE A 4 14.21 8.44 13.05
CA ILE A 4 14.33 7.63 11.84
C ILE A 4 13.75 8.38 10.66
N LEU A 5 14.27 8.08 9.47
CA LEU A 5 13.76 8.58 8.20
C LEU A 5 13.10 7.47 7.43
N ILE A 6 11.87 7.69 7.00
CA ILE A 6 11.12 6.77 6.14
C ILE A 6 11.04 7.40 4.74
N ALA A 7 11.63 6.73 3.75
CA ALA A 7 11.58 7.18 2.37
C ALA A 7 10.19 6.99 1.77
N LEU A 8 9.72 7.99 1.03
CA LEU A 8 8.43 8.01 0.37
C LEU A 8 8.55 7.73 -1.14
N PRO A 9 7.47 7.30 -1.81
CA PRO A 9 7.47 6.93 -3.24
C PRO A 9 8.00 8.03 -4.18
N ASN A 10 7.78 9.29 -3.86
CA ASN A 10 8.17 10.47 -4.64
C ASN A 10 9.59 10.98 -4.36
N ARG A 11 10.45 10.15 -3.74
CA ARG A 11 11.82 10.49 -3.31
C ARG A 11 11.89 11.52 -2.17
N HIS A 12 10.79 11.89 -1.56
CA HIS A 12 10.77 12.61 -0.30
C HIS A 12 10.99 11.64 0.87
N ALA A 13 11.08 12.19 2.05
CA ALA A 13 11.14 11.42 3.29
C ALA A 13 10.30 12.10 4.37
N VAL A 14 9.93 11.34 5.37
CA VAL A 14 9.40 11.85 6.63
C VAL A 14 10.31 11.46 7.78
N ALA A 15 10.35 12.29 8.80
CA ALA A 15 11.08 12.03 10.03
C ALA A 15 10.09 11.55 11.12
N ILE A 16 10.43 10.46 11.79
CA ILE A 16 9.69 9.97 12.96
C ILE A 16 10.64 9.97 14.14
N ALA A 17 10.32 10.77 15.16
CA ALA A 17 11.12 10.91 16.37
C ALA A 17 10.43 10.25 17.56
N SER A 18 11.15 9.47 18.37
CA SER A 18 10.61 8.89 19.60
C SER A 18 11.66 8.71 20.69
N ASN A 19 11.23 8.69 21.95
CA ASN A 19 12.02 8.26 23.09
C ASN A 19 11.81 6.78 23.44
N SER A 20 10.99 6.05 22.67
CA SER A 20 10.73 4.62 22.81
C SER A 20 11.60 3.81 21.86
N ALA A 21 12.67 3.19 22.38
CA ALA A 21 13.50 2.30 21.57
C ALA A 21 12.72 1.13 20.96
N PRO A 22 11.77 0.46 21.66
CA PRO A 22 10.95 -0.60 21.05
C PRO A 22 10.12 -0.12 19.86
N LEU A 23 9.56 1.08 19.90
CA LEU A 23 8.83 1.66 18.78
C LEU A 23 9.75 1.91 17.59
N ILE A 24 10.90 2.53 17.82
CA ILE A 24 11.91 2.81 16.77
C ILE A 24 12.39 1.52 16.11
N ASP A 25 12.74 0.51 16.90
CA ASP A 25 13.22 -0.77 16.36
C ASP A 25 12.16 -1.50 15.54
N THR A 26 10.90 -1.44 15.98
CA THR A 26 9.77 -2.00 15.21
C THR A 26 9.57 -1.25 13.89
N LEU A 27 9.58 0.09 13.91
CA LEU A 27 9.45 0.89 12.68
C LEU A 27 10.62 0.65 11.70
N LEU A 28 11.86 0.53 12.21
CA LEU A 28 13.01 0.19 11.39
C LEU A 28 12.84 -1.17 10.71
N SER A 29 12.29 -2.14 11.42
CA SER A 29 11.98 -3.47 10.87
C SER A 29 10.82 -3.42 9.86
N ASP A 30 9.72 -2.78 10.24
CA ASP A 30 8.48 -2.77 9.45
C ASP A 30 8.63 -1.99 8.14
N TYR A 31 9.44 -0.95 8.10
CA TYR A 31 9.68 -0.13 6.90
C TYR A 31 11.02 -0.41 6.19
N ALA A 32 11.77 -1.44 6.61
CA ALA A 32 12.98 -1.85 5.88
C ALA A 32 12.64 -2.32 4.45
N PRO A 33 13.46 -2.03 3.44
CA PRO A 33 14.74 -1.30 3.48
C PRO A 33 14.60 0.23 3.33
N HIS A 34 13.39 0.78 3.34
CA HIS A 34 13.09 2.20 3.08
C HIS A 34 13.16 3.07 4.35
N CYS A 35 13.62 2.50 5.46
CA CYS A 35 13.77 3.19 6.74
C CYS A 35 15.19 3.08 7.26
N ARG A 36 15.72 4.17 7.84
CA ARG A 36 17.04 4.21 8.47
C ARG A 36 17.06 5.21 9.61
N ARG A 37 18.04 5.08 10.50
CA ARG A 37 18.30 6.10 11.53
C ARG A 37 18.78 7.38 10.87
N ALA A 38 18.31 8.53 11.36
CA ALA A 38 18.76 9.84 10.91
C ALA A 38 20.17 10.16 11.49
N SER A 39 20.97 10.93 10.76
CA SER A 39 22.09 11.64 11.32
C SER A 39 21.67 13.06 11.74
N ASP A 40 22.37 13.66 12.70
CA ASP A 40 22.01 14.96 13.31
C ASP A 40 21.80 16.11 12.30
N SER A 41 22.32 15.99 11.09
CA SER A 41 22.23 17.01 10.04
C SER A 41 21.07 16.83 9.06
N GLU A 42 20.36 15.70 9.09
CA GLU A 42 19.39 15.32 8.05
C GLU A 42 17.93 15.65 8.37
N GLU A 43 17.63 16.05 9.61
CA GLU A 43 16.26 16.30 10.09
C GLU A 43 15.68 17.64 9.62
N SER A 44 16.53 18.58 9.20
CA SER A 44 16.11 19.96 8.92
C SER A 44 15.20 20.04 7.68
N GLY A 45 13.96 20.50 7.91
CA GLY A 45 13.00 20.79 6.83
C GLY A 45 12.14 19.63 6.39
N LEU A 46 12.29 18.44 6.98
CA LEU A 46 11.39 17.31 6.69
C LEU A 46 10.08 17.41 7.49
N PRO A 47 8.95 16.95 6.93
CA PRO A 47 7.76 16.69 7.72
C PRO A 47 8.09 15.73 8.87
N THR A 48 7.79 16.14 10.10
CA THR A 48 8.20 15.40 11.31
C THR A 48 7.02 15.08 12.19
N LEU A 49 6.92 13.81 12.61
CA LEU A 49 6.02 13.32 13.64
C LEU A 49 6.84 12.91 14.87
N THR A 50 6.50 13.46 16.04
CA THR A 50 7.13 13.08 17.29
C THR A 50 6.18 12.23 18.12
N LEU A 51 6.66 11.11 18.66
CA LEU A 51 5.94 10.14 19.48
C LEU A 51 6.68 9.96 20.81
N ALA A 52 6.29 10.72 21.82
CA ALA A 52 6.87 10.64 23.15
C ALA A 52 6.11 9.62 24.01
N ALA A 53 6.78 8.52 24.38
CA ALA A 53 6.20 7.52 25.26
C ALA A 53 5.84 8.12 26.63
N GLN A 54 4.64 7.84 27.10
CA GLN A 54 4.07 8.23 28.38
C GLN A 54 3.27 7.07 28.92
N ASP A 55 2.89 7.13 30.23
CA ASP A 55 2.09 6.08 30.83
C ASP A 55 0.81 5.76 30.04
N GLY A 56 0.68 4.51 29.62
CA GLY A 56 -0.47 4.02 28.86
C GLY A 56 -0.48 4.33 27.36
N GLY A 57 0.56 5.01 26.81
CA GLY A 57 0.58 5.29 25.36
C GLY A 57 1.64 6.30 24.94
N PHE A 58 1.27 7.21 24.04
CA PHE A 58 2.18 8.19 23.45
C PHE A 58 1.53 9.57 23.32
N VAL A 59 2.30 10.61 23.59
CA VAL A 59 1.96 11.97 23.17
C VAL A 59 2.52 12.16 21.76
N VAL A 60 1.62 12.42 20.84
CA VAL A 60 1.94 12.70 19.42
C VAL A 60 2.04 14.20 19.22
N THR A 61 3.11 14.65 18.60
CA THR A 61 3.29 16.06 18.20
C THR A 61 3.50 16.15 16.70
N GLU A 62 2.68 16.95 16.02
CA GLU A 62 2.75 17.26 14.60
C GLU A 62 2.62 18.77 14.40
N GLY A 63 3.72 19.47 14.11
CA GLY A 63 3.78 20.92 14.17
C GLY A 63 3.47 21.46 15.57
N GLU A 64 2.44 22.30 15.69
CA GLU A 64 1.96 22.84 16.96
C GLU A 64 0.89 21.96 17.65
N ALA A 65 0.35 20.98 16.93
CA ALA A 65 -0.71 20.11 17.42
C ALA A 65 -0.17 18.99 18.31
N GLN A 66 -0.83 18.75 19.44
CA GLN A 66 -0.54 17.63 20.33
C GLN A 66 -1.81 16.83 20.63
N ARG A 67 -1.66 15.50 20.70
CA ARG A 67 -2.73 14.57 21.08
C ARG A 67 -2.14 13.32 21.76
N PHE A 68 -2.96 12.63 22.55
CA PHE A 68 -2.60 11.33 23.12
C PHE A 68 -3.13 10.18 22.25
N THR A 69 -2.36 9.10 22.15
CA THR A 69 -2.75 7.88 21.43
C THR A 69 -2.22 6.62 22.13
N GLU A 70 -2.97 5.55 22.06
CA GLU A 70 -2.52 4.19 22.38
C GLU A 70 -2.02 3.43 21.14
N PHE A 71 -2.18 4.03 19.94
CA PHE A 71 -1.93 3.39 18.63
C PHE A 71 -0.82 4.10 17.83
N PRO A 72 0.46 4.05 18.27
CA PRO A 72 1.54 4.81 17.66
C PRO A 72 1.80 4.41 16.20
N PHE A 73 1.65 3.14 15.84
CA PHE A 73 1.82 2.68 14.45
C PHE A 73 0.76 3.22 13.50
N GLN A 74 -0.49 3.35 13.99
CA GLN A 74 -1.56 3.97 13.21
C GLN A 74 -1.25 5.45 12.95
N GLU A 75 -0.75 6.17 13.96
CA GLU A 75 -0.35 7.57 13.82
C GLU A 75 0.75 7.77 12.78
N VAL A 76 1.77 6.89 12.76
CA VAL A 76 2.82 6.91 11.72
C VAL A 76 2.22 6.66 10.34
N SER A 77 1.39 5.64 10.19
CA SER A 77 0.73 5.30 8.92
C SER A 77 -0.15 6.44 8.40
N ASP A 78 -0.92 7.07 9.28
CA ASP A 78 -1.81 8.19 8.93
C ASP A 78 -1.01 9.45 8.60
N PHE A 79 0.09 9.71 9.30
CA PHE A 79 1.01 10.81 9.01
C PHE A 79 1.64 10.66 7.61
N ILE A 80 2.17 9.49 7.29
CA ILE A 80 2.69 9.18 5.96
C ILE A 80 1.60 9.38 4.89
N SER A 81 0.40 8.86 5.14
CA SER A 81 -0.72 8.96 4.21
C SER A 81 -1.15 10.42 3.99
N ARG A 82 -1.21 11.24 5.05
CA ARG A 82 -1.53 12.69 4.94
C ARG A 82 -0.45 13.44 4.16
N THR A 83 0.83 13.15 4.45
CA THR A 83 1.96 13.78 3.76
C THR A 83 1.91 13.49 2.26
N LEU A 84 1.67 12.23 1.89
CA LEU A 84 1.55 11.82 0.48
C LEU A 84 0.27 12.35 -0.18
N ALA A 85 -0.84 12.45 0.53
CA ALA A 85 -2.09 13.02 0.00
C ALA A 85 -1.96 14.52 -0.31
N GLY A 86 -1.07 15.23 0.37
CA GLY A 86 -0.74 16.63 0.08
C GLY A 86 0.13 16.82 -1.16
N ASP A 87 0.73 15.76 -1.69
CA ASP A 87 1.57 15.83 -2.88
C ASP A 87 0.73 15.82 -4.17
N THR A 88 0.65 16.97 -4.83
CA THR A 88 -0.14 17.14 -6.06
C THR A 88 0.44 16.40 -7.26
N SER A 89 1.67 15.93 -7.20
CA SER A 89 2.28 15.10 -8.25
C SER A 89 1.82 13.65 -8.22
N LEU A 90 1.17 13.23 -7.12
CA LEU A 90 0.73 11.86 -6.89
C LEU A 90 -0.78 11.69 -7.08
N PHE A 91 -1.15 10.48 -7.47
CA PHE A 91 -2.51 9.99 -7.43
C PHE A 91 -2.57 8.67 -6.68
N MET A 92 -3.55 8.52 -5.80
CA MET A 92 -3.64 7.40 -4.86
C MET A 92 -4.85 6.52 -5.18
N LEU A 93 -4.62 5.24 -5.48
CA LEU A 93 -5.67 4.24 -5.66
C LEU A 93 -5.74 3.29 -4.47
N HIS A 94 -6.95 2.86 -4.11
CA HIS A 94 -7.13 1.81 -3.11
C HIS A 94 -7.00 0.43 -3.77
N GLY A 95 -5.89 -0.25 -3.51
CA GLY A 95 -5.60 -1.52 -4.16
C GLY A 95 -4.29 -2.14 -3.72
N ALA A 96 -3.88 -3.17 -4.47
CA ALA A 96 -2.56 -3.77 -4.38
C ALA A 96 -1.86 -3.75 -5.74
N ALA A 97 -0.53 -3.64 -5.73
CA ALA A 97 0.29 -3.64 -6.93
C ALA A 97 1.45 -4.63 -6.78
N LEU A 98 1.67 -5.42 -7.82
CA LEU A 98 2.74 -6.41 -7.91
C LEU A 98 3.46 -6.28 -9.24
N GLU A 99 4.75 -6.61 -9.23
CA GLU A 99 5.56 -6.62 -10.46
C GLU A 99 5.47 -7.99 -11.15
N TYR A 100 5.38 -7.99 -12.47
CA TYR A 100 5.64 -9.15 -13.29
C TYR A 100 6.24 -8.74 -14.64
N LYS A 101 7.38 -9.34 -14.99
CA LYS A 101 8.13 -9.06 -16.24
C LYS A 101 8.38 -7.57 -16.48
N GLY A 102 8.79 -6.83 -15.46
CA GLY A 102 9.12 -5.41 -15.54
C GLY A 102 7.91 -4.49 -15.69
N LYS A 103 6.71 -4.94 -15.34
CA LYS A 103 5.45 -4.18 -15.42
C LYS A 103 4.66 -4.31 -14.12
N ALA A 104 3.88 -3.29 -13.80
CA ALA A 104 2.98 -3.29 -12.66
C ALA A 104 1.61 -3.87 -13.03
N HIS A 105 1.13 -4.78 -12.21
CA HIS A 105 -0.22 -5.34 -12.23
C HIS A 105 -0.98 -4.84 -11.01
N LEU A 106 -2.11 -4.15 -11.22
CA LEU A 106 -2.89 -3.51 -10.17
C LEU A 106 -4.18 -4.28 -9.90
N PHE A 107 -4.48 -4.52 -8.63
CA PHE A 107 -5.69 -5.18 -8.16
C PHE A 107 -6.54 -4.20 -7.37
N LEU A 108 -7.66 -3.79 -7.95
CA LEU A 108 -8.56 -2.77 -7.43
C LEU A 108 -9.88 -3.43 -7.02
N ALA A 109 -10.41 -3.08 -5.86
CA ALA A 109 -11.74 -3.49 -5.43
C ALA A 109 -12.17 -2.76 -4.15
N VAL A 110 -13.42 -2.91 -3.77
CA VAL A 110 -13.93 -2.43 -2.47
C VAL A 110 -13.24 -3.13 -1.29
N SER A 111 -13.32 -2.54 -0.11
CA SER A 111 -12.79 -3.15 1.12
C SER A 111 -13.47 -4.51 1.37
N GLY A 112 -12.71 -5.47 1.88
CA GLY A 112 -13.22 -6.82 2.19
C GLY A 112 -13.28 -7.79 1.00
N SER A 113 -12.90 -7.39 -0.20
CA SER A 113 -12.92 -8.23 -1.42
C SER A 113 -11.78 -9.26 -1.51
N GLY A 114 -10.89 -9.35 -0.53
CA GLY A 114 -9.78 -10.30 -0.52
C GLY A 114 -8.48 -9.82 -1.20
N LYS A 115 -8.33 -8.51 -1.49
CA LYS A 115 -7.11 -7.93 -2.09
C LYS A 115 -5.84 -8.31 -1.34
N THR A 116 -5.83 -8.12 -0.02
CA THR A 116 -4.67 -8.43 0.84
C THR A 116 -4.30 -9.91 0.77
N THR A 117 -5.28 -10.82 0.85
CA THR A 117 -5.06 -12.27 0.72
C THR A 117 -4.50 -12.61 -0.66
N LEU A 118 -5.05 -12.03 -1.72
CA LEU A 118 -4.57 -12.23 -3.09
C LEU A 118 -3.14 -11.69 -3.27
N ALA A 119 -2.85 -10.49 -2.79
CA ALA A 119 -1.52 -9.90 -2.88
C ALA A 119 -0.48 -10.76 -2.16
N THR A 120 -0.79 -11.20 -0.93
CA THR A 120 0.11 -12.07 -0.16
C THR A 120 0.31 -13.42 -0.88
N TYR A 121 -0.77 -14.03 -1.37
CA TYR A 121 -0.68 -15.25 -2.17
C TYR A 121 0.29 -15.10 -3.35
N LEU A 122 0.17 -14.02 -4.11
CA LEU A 122 1.04 -13.77 -5.25
C LEU A 122 2.49 -13.49 -4.83
N CYS A 123 2.70 -12.80 -3.69
CA CYS A 123 4.05 -12.62 -3.13
C CYS A 123 4.70 -13.96 -2.78
N GLU A 124 3.98 -14.87 -2.12
CA GLU A 124 4.45 -16.24 -1.81
C GLU A 124 4.74 -17.05 -3.08
N GLU A 125 4.02 -16.79 -4.18
CA GLU A 125 4.27 -17.35 -5.50
C GLU A 125 5.44 -16.67 -6.26
N GLY A 126 6.13 -15.74 -5.60
CA GLY A 126 7.35 -15.10 -6.08
C GLY A 126 7.16 -13.83 -6.93
N PHE A 127 5.97 -13.27 -6.99
CA PHE A 127 5.75 -11.95 -7.62
C PHE A 127 6.27 -10.84 -6.70
N PRO A 128 7.19 -9.96 -7.17
CA PRO A 128 7.70 -8.89 -6.34
C PRO A 128 6.60 -7.90 -5.94
N TYR A 129 6.56 -7.60 -4.66
CA TYR A 129 5.64 -6.65 -4.05
C TYR A 129 5.97 -5.22 -4.45
N MET A 130 4.97 -4.39 -4.72
CA MET A 130 5.11 -2.95 -4.96
C MET A 130 4.34 -2.10 -3.96
N ALA A 131 3.08 -2.43 -3.69
CA ALA A 131 2.22 -1.71 -2.75
C ALA A 131 0.99 -2.53 -2.36
N GLU A 132 0.44 -2.27 -1.16
CA GLU A 132 -0.85 -2.77 -0.69
C GLU A 132 -1.58 -1.69 0.10
N ASP A 133 -2.92 -1.74 0.09
CA ASP A 133 -3.85 -0.75 0.61
C ASP A 133 -3.81 0.60 -0.14
N CYS A 134 -2.65 1.12 -0.49
CA CYS A 134 -2.50 2.34 -1.26
C CYS A 134 -1.46 2.20 -2.37
N ILE A 135 -1.90 2.37 -3.61
CA ILE A 135 -1.06 2.41 -4.80
C ILE A 135 -0.82 3.86 -5.18
N TYR A 136 0.43 4.24 -5.34
CA TYR A 136 0.81 5.59 -5.76
C TYR A 136 1.15 5.61 -7.25
N LEU A 137 0.53 6.54 -7.97
CA LEU A 137 0.80 6.79 -9.38
C LEU A 137 1.39 8.19 -9.53
N ASP A 138 2.46 8.29 -10.29
CA ASP A 138 2.95 9.59 -10.76
C ASP A 138 1.99 10.16 -11.80
N ARG A 139 1.49 11.38 -11.58
CA ARG A 139 0.49 12.00 -12.46
C ARG A 139 1.01 12.34 -13.85
N GLY A 140 2.29 12.63 -13.98
CA GLY A 140 2.90 13.00 -15.25
C GLY A 140 3.16 11.80 -16.16
N SER A 141 3.71 10.72 -15.60
CA SER A 141 4.15 9.53 -16.35
C SER A 141 3.18 8.36 -16.29
N LEU A 142 2.19 8.37 -15.38
CA LEU A 142 1.32 7.23 -15.05
C LEU A 142 2.08 5.98 -14.57
N MET A 143 3.32 6.17 -14.10
CA MET A 143 4.10 5.08 -13.53
C MET A 143 3.58 4.76 -12.12
N VAL A 144 3.54 3.47 -11.80
CA VAL A 144 3.30 2.99 -10.42
C VAL A 144 4.59 3.17 -9.64
N LEU A 145 4.51 3.92 -8.55
CA LEU A 145 5.62 4.14 -7.64
C LEU A 145 5.56 3.08 -6.53
N PRO A 146 6.66 2.37 -6.25
CA PRO A 146 6.68 1.42 -5.15
C PRO A 146 6.53 2.15 -3.81
N HIS A 147 5.73 1.58 -2.94
CA HIS A 147 5.59 2.06 -1.57
C HIS A 147 5.60 0.87 -0.63
N TYR A 148 6.78 0.62 -0.07
CA TYR A 148 6.92 -0.47 0.87
C TYR A 148 6.28 -0.11 2.22
N ARG A 149 5.39 -0.98 2.64
CA ARG A 149 4.88 -1.11 4.01
C ARG A 149 4.54 -2.58 4.22
N PRO A 150 4.60 -3.09 5.45
CA PRO A 150 4.23 -4.47 5.69
C PRO A 150 2.75 -4.71 5.35
N ILE A 151 2.43 -5.92 4.95
CA ILE A 151 1.05 -6.32 4.69
C ILE A 151 0.37 -6.60 6.02
N HIS A 152 -0.77 -5.95 6.27
CA HIS A 152 -1.58 -6.14 7.46
C HIS A 152 -2.76 -7.07 7.16
N MET A 153 -2.63 -8.35 7.49
CA MET A 153 -3.61 -9.39 7.18
C MET A 153 -4.50 -9.74 8.37
N ARG A 154 -5.79 -9.90 8.12
CA ARG A 154 -6.74 -10.46 9.09
C ARG A 154 -6.57 -11.98 9.19
N GLU A 155 -6.91 -12.56 10.35
CA GLU A 155 -6.86 -14.01 10.62
C GLU A 155 -7.47 -14.82 9.48
N GLY A 156 -8.71 -14.51 9.06
CA GLY A 156 -9.38 -15.24 7.99
C GLY A 156 -8.66 -15.21 6.64
N GLY A 157 -7.83 -14.20 6.37
CA GLY A 157 -6.96 -14.17 5.19
C GLY A 157 -5.81 -15.16 5.31
N LEU A 158 -5.19 -15.23 6.49
CA LEU A 158 -4.12 -16.16 6.79
C LEU A 158 -4.61 -17.61 6.75
N ASP A 159 -5.82 -17.89 7.28
CA ASP A 159 -6.47 -19.20 7.20
C ASP A 159 -6.68 -19.69 5.76
N VAL A 160 -7.00 -18.77 4.84
CA VAL A 160 -7.12 -19.11 3.40
C VAL A 160 -5.76 -19.56 2.87
N LEU A 161 -4.68 -18.84 3.17
CA LEU A 161 -3.32 -19.20 2.73
C LEU A 161 -2.85 -20.51 3.33
N HIS A 162 -3.08 -20.75 4.62
CA HIS A 162 -2.75 -22.00 5.29
C HIS A 162 -3.46 -23.20 4.65
N ARG A 163 -4.74 -23.07 4.29
CA ARG A 163 -5.48 -24.13 3.56
C ARG A 163 -4.90 -24.45 2.18
N LEU A 164 -4.22 -23.48 1.57
CA LEU A 164 -3.48 -23.67 0.31
C LEU A 164 -2.05 -24.20 0.53
N GLY A 165 -1.68 -24.51 1.78
CA GLY A 165 -0.35 -25.00 2.12
C GLY A 165 0.72 -23.93 2.23
N MET A 166 0.37 -22.66 2.11
CA MET A 166 1.28 -21.53 2.27
C MET A 166 1.43 -21.16 3.75
N LYS A 167 2.64 -20.74 4.12
CA LYS A 167 2.95 -20.36 5.50
C LYS A 167 3.79 -19.08 5.51
N PRO A 168 3.20 -17.94 5.13
CA PRO A 168 3.93 -16.67 5.13
C PRO A 168 4.44 -16.38 6.55
N GLN A 169 5.68 -15.91 6.64
CA GLN A 169 6.22 -15.48 7.93
C GLN A 169 5.42 -14.28 8.41
N SER A 170 4.77 -14.42 9.55
CA SER A 170 3.93 -13.37 10.11
C SER A 170 4.17 -13.18 11.59
N ARG A 171 4.06 -11.94 12.06
CA ARG A 171 4.02 -11.54 13.46
C ARG A 171 2.63 -11.02 13.78
N TRP A 172 2.03 -11.52 14.86
CA TRP A 172 0.77 -10.94 15.35
C TRP A 172 1.03 -9.59 16.01
N ASP A 173 0.33 -8.59 15.57
CA ASP A 173 0.32 -7.26 16.19
C ASP A 173 -0.96 -7.11 17.03
N LEU A 174 -0.78 -7.04 18.35
CA LEU A 174 -1.87 -6.95 19.32
C LEU A 174 -2.67 -5.64 19.21
N MET A 175 -2.00 -4.54 18.83
CA MET A 175 -2.65 -3.23 18.74
C MET A 175 -3.49 -3.10 17.47
N LEU A 176 -3.01 -3.65 16.36
CA LEU A 176 -3.71 -3.62 15.09
C LEU A 176 -4.71 -4.78 14.94
N GLU A 177 -4.60 -5.81 15.78
CA GLU A 177 -5.32 -7.08 15.64
C GLU A 177 -5.14 -7.66 14.24
N ARG A 178 -3.88 -7.71 13.77
CA ARG A 178 -3.49 -8.14 12.43
C ARG A 178 -2.19 -8.93 12.47
N HIS A 179 -2.05 -9.81 11.48
CA HIS A 179 -0.76 -10.38 11.13
C HIS A 179 0.01 -9.40 10.28
N VAL A 180 1.22 -9.07 10.70
CA VAL A 180 2.19 -8.27 9.94
C VAL A 180 3.06 -9.22 9.14
N ILE A 181 3.05 -9.08 7.81
CA ILE A 181 3.77 -9.94 6.86
C ILE A 181 4.71 -9.08 6.05
N HIS A 182 5.98 -9.49 5.97
CA HIS A 182 7.00 -8.84 5.16
C HIS A 182 7.21 -9.66 3.88
N PRO A 183 6.84 -9.13 2.69
CA PRO A 183 7.12 -9.81 1.43
C PRO A 183 8.62 -10.00 1.22
N GLU A 184 9.05 -11.22 0.87
CA GLU A 184 10.48 -11.53 0.65
C GLU A 184 11.06 -10.79 -0.57
N ARG A 185 10.23 -10.60 -1.59
CA ARG A 185 10.62 -9.94 -2.85
C ARG A 185 9.89 -8.63 -3.01
N VAL A 186 10.64 -7.55 -3.11
CA VAL A 186 10.11 -6.19 -3.26
C VAL A 186 10.64 -5.58 -4.56
N CYS A 187 9.76 -4.92 -5.31
CA CYS A 187 10.16 -4.07 -6.43
C CYS A 187 10.37 -2.64 -5.91
N ASP A 188 11.57 -2.10 -6.07
CA ASP A 188 12.02 -0.81 -5.53
C ASP A 188 12.06 0.33 -6.58
N LYS A 189 11.54 0.09 -7.78
CA LYS A 189 11.58 1.05 -8.89
C LYS A 189 10.20 1.31 -9.49
N PRO A 190 9.97 2.52 -10.02
CA PRO A 190 8.76 2.85 -10.75
C PRO A 190 8.57 1.95 -11.96
N LEU A 191 7.34 1.47 -12.18
CA LEU A 191 7.00 0.61 -13.32
C LEU A 191 5.76 1.11 -14.06
N PRO A 192 5.72 0.95 -15.41
CA PRO A 192 4.52 1.22 -16.18
C PRO A 192 3.46 0.17 -15.90
N ILE A 193 2.19 0.59 -15.92
CA ILE A 193 1.05 -0.30 -15.74
C ILE A 193 0.97 -1.27 -16.92
N LYS A 194 0.92 -2.57 -16.64
CA LYS A 194 0.57 -3.59 -17.63
C LYS A 194 -0.94 -3.75 -17.73
N ARG A 195 -1.59 -3.96 -16.58
CA ARG A 195 -3.02 -4.25 -16.51
C ARG A 195 -3.58 -3.86 -15.15
N MET A 196 -4.82 -3.38 -15.14
CA MET A 196 -5.62 -3.17 -13.94
C MET A 196 -6.74 -4.20 -13.88
N TYR A 197 -6.83 -4.89 -12.75
CA TYR A 197 -7.86 -5.88 -12.48
C TYR A 197 -8.84 -5.31 -11.45
N PHE A 198 -10.10 -5.19 -11.84
CA PHE A 198 -11.20 -4.96 -10.91
C PHE A 198 -11.67 -6.32 -10.42
N ILE A 199 -11.23 -6.68 -9.20
CA ILE A 199 -11.39 -8.04 -8.68
C ILE A 199 -12.71 -8.20 -7.93
N GLU A 200 -13.32 -9.37 -8.11
CA GLU A 200 -14.53 -9.80 -7.45
C GLU A 200 -14.38 -11.28 -7.07
N ARG A 201 -14.61 -11.59 -5.79
CA ARG A 201 -14.57 -12.97 -5.33
C ARG A 201 -15.89 -13.67 -5.66
N SER A 202 -15.79 -14.89 -6.21
CA SER A 202 -16.91 -15.77 -6.49
C SER A 202 -16.79 -17.09 -5.73
N GLU A 203 -17.89 -17.75 -5.47
CA GLU A 203 -17.92 -19.11 -4.93
C GLU A 203 -17.96 -20.19 -6.03
N SER A 204 -18.31 -19.80 -7.25
CA SER A 204 -18.68 -20.75 -8.30
C SER A 204 -17.86 -20.67 -9.59
N GLU A 205 -17.24 -19.51 -9.92
CA GLU A 205 -16.64 -19.32 -11.22
C GLU A 205 -15.31 -18.57 -11.21
N ASN A 206 -14.54 -18.80 -12.26
CA ASN A 206 -13.32 -18.08 -12.60
C ASN A 206 -13.49 -17.47 -13.99
N ARG A 207 -13.47 -16.15 -14.12
CA ARG A 207 -13.62 -15.43 -15.39
C ARG A 207 -12.79 -14.16 -15.44
N MET A 208 -12.19 -13.89 -16.58
CA MET A 208 -11.56 -12.60 -16.87
C MET A 208 -12.26 -11.98 -18.08
N LEU A 209 -12.88 -10.82 -17.90
CA LEU A 209 -13.70 -10.16 -18.91
C LEU A 209 -13.09 -8.79 -19.26
N PRO A 210 -13.08 -8.43 -20.56
CA PRO A 210 -12.71 -7.07 -20.95
C PRO A 210 -13.75 -6.07 -20.41
N LEU A 211 -13.32 -4.84 -20.12
CA LEU A 211 -14.18 -3.74 -19.76
C LEU A 211 -14.25 -2.72 -20.89
N SER A 212 -15.43 -2.21 -21.17
CA SER A 212 -15.62 -1.07 -22.06
C SER A 212 -15.07 0.23 -21.43
N VAL A 213 -14.74 1.24 -22.22
CA VAL A 213 -14.20 2.51 -21.70
C VAL A 213 -15.13 3.16 -20.68
N PRO A 214 -16.47 3.23 -20.87
CA PRO A 214 -17.40 3.77 -19.85
C PRO A 214 -17.33 3.01 -18.54
N GLU A 215 -17.29 1.66 -18.57
CA GLU A 215 -17.17 0.84 -17.35
C GLU A 215 -15.86 1.10 -16.62
N ARG A 216 -14.74 1.24 -17.35
CA ARG A 216 -13.43 1.56 -16.76
C ARG A 216 -13.48 2.89 -16.00
N ILE A 217 -14.02 3.93 -16.63
CA ILE A 217 -14.13 5.26 -16.03
C ILE A 217 -15.01 5.18 -14.76
N GLN A 218 -16.16 4.51 -14.84
CA GLN A 218 -17.05 4.34 -13.68
C GLN A 218 -16.33 3.66 -12.52
N LEU A 219 -15.62 2.57 -12.77
CA LEU A 219 -14.89 1.84 -11.73
C LEU A 219 -13.71 2.66 -11.19
N LEU A 220 -12.99 3.38 -12.05
CA LEU A 220 -11.89 4.24 -11.64
C LEU A 220 -12.33 5.44 -10.79
N LEU A 221 -13.55 5.96 -10.99
CA LEU A 221 -14.11 7.01 -10.14
C LEU A 221 -14.29 6.58 -8.68
N HIS A 222 -14.44 5.29 -8.42
CA HIS A 222 -14.61 4.72 -7.08
C HIS A 222 -13.33 4.08 -6.52
N ALA A 223 -12.24 4.10 -7.29
CA ALA A 223 -10.96 3.49 -6.88
C ALA A 223 -10.02 4.41 -6.07
N PRO A 224 -10.14 5.75 -6.04
CA PRO A 224 -9.22 6.58 -5.28
C PRO A 224 -9.25 6.30 -3.79
N ARG A 225 -8.08 6.34 -3.16
CA ARG A 225 -7.93 6.20 -1.69
C ARG A 225 -8.36 7.47 -0.96
N VAL A 226 -8.24 8.61 -1.60
CA VAL A 226 -8.61 9.93 -1.10
C VAL A 226 -9.56 10.64 -2.08
N ALA A 227 -10.37 11.56 -1.57
CA ALA A 227 -11.26 12.35 -2.42
C ALA A 227 -10.44 13.36 -3.26
N TYR A 228 -10.69 13.38 -4.55
CA TYR A 228 -10.14 14.38 -5.47
C TYR A 228 -11.22 15.30 -5.98
N PRO A 229 -10.93 16.61 -6.17
CA PRO A 229 -11.89 17.54 -6.74
C PRO A 229 -12.20 17.14 -8.19
N MET A 230 -13.50 17.12 -8.54
CA MET A 230 -13.98 16.79 -9.89
C MET A 230 -13.72 17.96 -10.85
N ASN A 231 -12.46 18.15 -11.20
CA ASN A 231 -11.98 19.19 -12.12
C ASN A 231 -11.46 18.57 -13.44
N ARG A 232 -11.10 19.43 -14.40
CA ARG A 232 -10.60 19.02 -15.71
C ARG A 232 -9.33 18.18 -15.61
N GLU A 233 -8.43 18.52 -14.70
CA GLU A 233 -7.15 17.83 -14.51
C GLU A 233 -7.39 16.38 -14.05
N TYR A 234 -8.23 16.21 -13.04
CA TYR A 234 -8.59 14.89 -12.52
C TYR A 234 -9.27 14.02 -13.58
N LEU A 235 -10.23 14.59 -14.34
CA LEU A 235 -10.91 13.84 -15.41
C LEU A 235 -9.93 13.47 -16.53
N THR A 236 -9.02 14.36 -16.91
CA THR A 236 -7.98 14.07 -17.91
C THR A 236 -7.08 12.91 -17.46
N PHE A 237 -6.68 12.93 -16.17
CA PHE A 237 -5.90 11.84 -15.58
C PHE A 237 -6.67 10.50 -15.62
N LEU A 238 -7.94 10.48 -15.21
CA LEU A 238 -8.77 9.26 -15.25
C LEU A 238 -8.95 8.74 -16.67
N MET A 239 -9.14 9.63 -17.65
CA MET A 239 -9.25 9.24 -19.05
C MET A 239 -7.95 8.63 -19.58
N GLY A 240 -6.79 9.18 -19.20
CA GLY A 240 -5.48 8.59 -19.48
C GLY A 240 -5.34 7.20 -18.87
N LEU A 241 -5.70 7.06 -17.61
CA LEU A 241 -5.63 5.78 -16.89
C LEU A 241 -6.59 4.73 -17.48
N ALA A 242 -7.78 5.15 -17.97
CA ALA A 242 -8.74 4.27 -18.62
C ALA A 242 -8.27 3.73 -20.00
N GLN A 243 -7.18 4.26 -20.58
CA GLN A 243 -6.56 3.67 -21.78
C GLN A 243 -5.74 2.41 -21.47
N ALA A 244 -5.35 2.19 -20.22
CA ALA A 244 -4.67 0.97 -19.83
C ALA A 244 -5.58 -0.26 -20.03
N ASP A 245 -4.98 -1.45 -20.14
CA ASP A 245 -5.74 -2.71 -20.19
C ASP A 245 -6.43 -2.97 -18.85
N CYS A 246 -7.74 -2.78 -18.83
CA CYS A 246 -8.57 -3.00 -17.64
C CYS A 246 -9.45 -4.23 -17.83
N ARG A 247 -9.48 -5.08 -16.82
CA ARG A 247 -10.26 -6.33 -16.81
C ARG A 247 -11.11 -6.42 -15.56
N ARG A 248 -12.29 -6.99 -15.69
CA ARG A 248 -13.04 -7.53 -14.55
C ARG A 248 -12.53 -8.94 -14.30
N LEU A 249 -12.06 -9.22 -13.10
CA LEU A 249 -11.50 -10.49 -12.71
C LEU A 249 -12.38 -11.10 -11.61
N ILE A 250 -13.25 -12.02 -12.00
CA ILE A 250 -14.09 -12.80 -11.10
C ILE A 250 -13.35 -14.09 -10.81
N TYR A 251 -13.10 -14.39 -9.55
CA TYR A 251 -12.29 -15.55 -9.20
C TYR A 251 -12.81 -16.29 -7.95
N ARG A 252 -12.74 -17.60 -8.02
CA ARG A 252 -12.90 -18.54 -6.92
C ARG A 252 -11.52 -18.97 -6.41
N ASP A 253 -10.63 -19.27 -7.35
CA ASP A 253 -9.32 -19.85 -7.07
C ASP A 253 -8.21 -18.84 -7.30
N LEU A 254 -7.27 -18.73 -6.34
CA LEU A 254 -6.14 -17.82 -6.44
C LEU A 254 -5.16 -18.23 -7.55
N ASP A 255 -5.00 -19.55 -7.81
CA ASP A 255 -4.22 -20.07 -8.94
C ASP A 255 -4.71 -19.56 -10.29
N PHE A 256 -6.02 -19.40 -10.46
CA PHE A 256 -6.56 -18.80 -11.68
C PHE A 256 -6.04 -17.38 -11.88
N VAL A 257 -6.00 -16.58 -10.81
CA VAL A 257 -5.47 -15.21 -10.87
C VAL A 257 -3.99 -15.21 -11.25
N LYS A 258 -3.18 -16.07 -10.62
CA LYS A 258 -1.77 -16.25 -10.96
C LYS A 258 -1.58 -16.55 -12.46
N ASN A 259 -2.35 -17.48 -13.00
CA ASN A 259 -2.28 -17.84 -14.41
C ASN A 259 -2.70 -16.68 -15.34
N CYS A 260 -3.65 -15.82 -14.92
CA CYS A 260 -4.02 -14.62 -15.67
C CYS A 260 -2.91 -13.55 -15.75
N LEU A 261 -1.99 -13.52 -14.79
CA LEU A 261 -0.83 -12.62 -14.82
C LEU A 261 0.25 -13.13 -15.76
N GLN A 262 0.41 -14.46 -15.83
CA GLN A 262 1.48 -15.10 -16.58
C GLN A 262 1.21 -15.16 -18.10
N ASN A 263 -0.05 -14.99 -18.49
CA ASN A 263 -0.52 -14.95 -19.88
C ASN A 263 -0.82 -13.51 -20.35
#